data_961c08d1e734b5971e77a59d4c1e7649
#
_entry.id   961c08d1e734b5971e77a59d4c1e7649
#
_cell.length_a   1.000
_cell.length_b   1.000
_cell.length_c   1.000
_cell.angle_alpha   90.00
_cell.angle_beta   90.00
_cell.angle_gamma   90.00
#
_symmetry.space_group_name_H-M   'P 1'
#
loop_
_entity.id
_entity.type
_entity.pdbx_description
1 polymer ?
#
loop_
_entity_poly.entity_id
_entity_poly.type
_entity_poly.pdbx_seq_one_letter_code
_entity_poly.pdbx_strand_id
1 'polypeptide(L)'
;MALGVGACACASAEGLGRLNVGAPSPAFSAKGSDGKLHRLRDYAGKIVVLEWTNPICPFTAVKYKNGAMQALQRYAAAHDIVWLSIDTAAPDKAGYLSVVAARERVAQTGAMVTAFLFDPDASIARSYGAKTTPSFFVVDRNGKLAYEGAMDDQVFGDEDAGREYMKSALTDLLAGRRVADPETQPQGCAIEY
;
A
#
# COMPACT_ATOMS: atom_id res chain seq x y z
N MET A 1 41.54 -35.67 11.94
CA MET A 1 40.24 -35.53 11.24
C MET A 1 39.26 -34.94 12.22
N ALA A 2 38.97 -33.66 12.11
CA ALA A 2 38.00 -32.97 12.95
C ALA A 2 36.84 -32.52 12.04
N LEU A 3 35.66 -33.11 12.27
CA LEU A 3 34.43 -32.79 11.58
C LEU A 3 33.84 -31.51 12.22
N GLY A 4 33.81 -30.42 11.47
CA GLY A 4 33.12 -29.20 11.86
C GLY A 4 31.62 -29.35 11.65
N VAL A 5 30.86 -29.26 12.73
CA VAL A 5 29.40 -29.19 12.71
C VAL A 5 29.01 -27.74 12.43
N GLY A 6 28.48 -27.47 11.24
CA GLY A 6 27.91 -26.21 10.88
C GLY A 6 26.60 -25.97 11.64
N ALA A 7 26.57 -24.99 12.51
CA ALA A 7 25.35 -24.53 13.17
C ALA A 7 24.50 -23.77 12.16
N CYS A 8 23.34 -24.36 11.80
CA CYS A 8 22.29 -23.68 11.07
C CYS A 8 21.61 -22.70 12.04
N ALA A 9 21.87 -21.41 11.91
CA ALA A 9 21.18 -20.37 12.67
C ALA A 9 19.74 -20.28 12.17
N CYS A 10 18.80 -20.84 12.91
CA CYS A 10 17.38 -20.54 12.76
C CYS A 10 17.17 -19.07 13.16
N ALA A 11 16.86 -18.22 12.18
CA ALA A 11 16.39 -16.88 12.45
C ALA A 11 15.06 -16.99 13.21
N SER A 12 15.08 -16.59 14.46
CA SER A 12 13.91 -16.47 15.32
C SER A 12 12.93 -15.49 14.68
N ALA A 13 11.67 -15.89 14.53
CA ALA A 13 10.57 -14.99 14.24
C ALA A 13 10.39 -14.05 15.45
N GLU A 14 11.12 -12.93 15.46
CA GLU A 14 10.89 -11.86 16.42
C GLU A 14 9.48 -11.33 16.16
N GLY A 15 8.71 -11.21 17.25
CA GLY A 15 7.32 -10.81 17.24
C GLY A 15 7.11 -9.54 16.41
N LEU A 16 6.04 -9.53 15.58
CA LEU A 16 5.63 -8.41 14.77
C LEU A 16 5.36 -7.17 15.66
N GLY A 17 6.43 -6.45 15.99
CA GLY A 17 6.33 -5.13 16.57
C GLY A 17 5.67 -4.18 15.56
N ARG A 18 5.02 -3.12 16.06
CA ARG A 18 4.46 -2.08 15.19
C ARG A 18 5.53 -1.63 14.20
N LEU A 19 5.21 -1.64 12.91
CA LEU A 19 6.07 -1.06 11.88
C LEU A 19 6.20 0.45 12.15
N ASN A 20 7.43 0.94 12.21
CA ASN A 20 7.69 2.35 12.48
C ASN A 20 8.23 3.04 11.24
N VAL A 21 7.85 4.29 11.04
CA VAL A 21 8.45 5.14 10.02
C VAL A 21 9.97 5.23 10.22
N GLY A 22 10.71 5.10 9.13
CA GLY A 22 12.18 5.03 9.12
C GLY A 22 12.77 3.62 9.23
N ALA A 23 11.96 2.62 9.64
CA ALA A 23 12.38 1.21 9.63
C ALA A 23 12.41 0.62 8.21
N PRO A 24 13.18 -0.46 7.98
CA PRO A 24 13.06 -1.22 6.75
C PRO A 24 11.64 -1.73 6.54
N SER A 25 11.10 -1.54 5.35
CA SER A 25 9.77 -2.01 5.00
C SER A 25 9.72 -3.53 4.94
N PRO A 26 8.65 -4.18 5.45
CA PRO A 26 8.47 -5.61 5.34
C PRO A 26 8.51 -6.07 3.88
N ALA A 27 9.29 -7.11 3.63
CA ALA A 27 9.33 -7.74 2.31
C ALA A 27 8.02 -8.51 2.07
N PHE A 28 7.53 -8.46 0.86
CA PHE A 28 6.37 -9.24 0.45
C PHE A 28 6.51 -9.78 -0.97
N SER A 29 5.61 -10.72 -1.28
CA SER A 29 5.43 -11.29 -2.62
C SER A 29 3.95 -11.59 -2.80
N ALA A 30 3.32 -11.02 -3.83
CA ALA A 30 1.89 -11.18 -4.11
C ALA A 30 1.63 -11.38 -5.61
N LYS A 31 0.59 -12.15 -5.92
CA LYS A 31 0.09 -12.26 -7.30
C LYS A 31 -0.69 -11.01 -7.66
N GLY A 32 -0.42 -10.46 -8.83
CA GLY A 32 -1.17 -9.36 -9.41
C GLY A 32 -2.33 -9.82 -10.30
N SER A 33 -3.28 -8.93 -10.53
CA SER A 33 -4.36 -9.15 -11.50
C SER A 33 -3.85 -9.28 -12.93
N ASP A 34 -2.63 -8.84 -13.22
CA ASP A 34 -1.91 -9.03 -14.48
C ASP A 34 -1.36 -10.47 -14.66
N GLY A 35 -1.48 -11.32 -13.64
CA GLY A 35 -0.99 -12.70 -13.61
C GLY A 35 0.46 -12.84 -13.21
N LYS A 36 1.16 -11.75 -12.92
CA LYS A 36 2.57 -11.76 -12.51
C LYS A 36 2.71 -11.85 -11.00
N LEU A 37 3.88 -12.27 -10.55
CA LEU A 37 4.30 -12.21 -9.18
C LEU A 37 5.08 -10.90 -8.97
N HIS A 38 4.59 -10.07 -8.07
CA HIS A 38 5.21 -8.81 -7.67
C HIS A 38 5.86 -8.96 -6.28
N ARG A 39 7.08 -8.49 -6.15
CA ARG A 39 7.82 -8.46 -4.88
C ARG A 39 8.25 -7.03 -4.61
N LEU A 40 8.25 -6.59 -3.38
CA LEU A 40 8.71 -5.24 -3.05
C LEU A 40 10.14 -4.97 -3.60
N ARG A 41 11.03 -5.96 -3.51
CA ARG A 41 12.40 -5.86 -4.03
C ARG A 41 12.51 -5.62 -5.55
N ASP A 42 11.49 -5.99 -6.31
CA ASP A 42 11.48 -5.79 -7.77
C ASP A 42 11.39 -4.29 -8.13
N TYR A 43 11.06 -3.46 -7.15
CA TYR A 43 10.95 -2.00 -7.24
C TYR A 43 12.06 -1.26 -6.47
N ALA A 44 13.17 -1.93 -6.18
CA ALA A 44 14.30 -1.32 -5.47
C ALA A 44 14.77 -0.03 -6.16
N GLY A 45 15.08 1.00 -5.37
CA GLY A 45 15.50 2.32 -5.87
C GLY A 45 14.35 3.25 -6.29
N LYS A 46 13.10 2.77 -6.28
CA LYS A 46 11.91 3.59 -6.55
C LYS A 46 11.17 3.96 -5.27
N ILE A 47 10.39 5.02 -5.31
CA ILE A 47 9.35 5.28 -4.32
C ILE A 47 8.18 4.36 -4.65
N VAL A 48 7.66 3.65 -3.64
CA VAL A 48 6.55 2.70 -3.80
C VAL A 48 5.41 3.10 -2.89
N VAL A 49 4.23 3.32 -3.46
CA VAL A 49 2.98 3.50 -2.72
C VAL A 49 2.28 2.15 -2.64
N LEU A 50 1.89 1.76 -1.43
CA LEU A 50 1.00 0.64 -1.15
C LEU A 50 -0.34 1.24 -0.73
N GLU A 51 -1.38 1.01 -1.51
CA GLU A 51 -2.76 1.41 -1.22
C GLU A 51 -3.54 0.17 -0.79
N TRP A 52 -3.96 0.08 0.46
CA TRP A 52 -4.98 -0.89 0.85
C TRP A 52 -6.34 -0.43 0.38
N THR A 53 -7.02 -1.25 -0.38
CA THR A 53 -8.30 -0.94 -1.02
C THR A 53 -9.31 -2.07 -0.79
N ASN A 54 -10.61 -1.71 -0.79
CA ASN A 54 -11.70 -2.68 -0.79
C ASN A 54 -12.83 -2.14 -1.68
N PRO A 55 -13.38 -2.94 -2.61
CA PRO A 55 -14.38 -2.48 -3.58
C PRO A 55 -15.70 -2.02 -2.97
N ILE A 56 -16.06 -2.56 -1.80
CA ILE A 56 -17.32 -2.22 -1.12
C ILE A 56 -17.17 -1.12 -0.08
N CYS A 57 -15.94 -0.64 0.17
CA CYS A 57 -15.70 0.41 1.14
C CYS A 57 -16.16 1.77 0.60
N PRO A 58 -17.14 2.46 1.24
CA PRO A 58 -17.63 3.76 0.77
C PRO A 58 -16.55 4.85 0.80
N PHE A 59 -15.60 4.78 1.75
CA PHE A 59 -14.48 5.72 1.82
C PHE A 59 -13.53 5.56 0.63
N THR A 60 -13.27 4.34 0.20
CA THR A 60 -12.53 4.08 -1.05
C THR A 60 -13.34 4.55 -2.26
N ALA A 61 -14.63 4.22 -2.30
CA ALA A 61 -15.49 4.53 -3.43
C ALA A 61 -15.59 6.04 -3.69
N VAL A 62 -15.70 6.86 -2.65
CA VAL A 62 -15.80 8.32 -2.81
C VAL A 62 -14.52 8.92 -3.39
N LYS A 63 -13.32 8.45 -3.00
CA LYS A 63 -12.04 8.93 -3.53
C LYS A 63 -11.84 8.62 -5.02
N TYR A 64 -12.37 7.48 -5.47
CA TYR A 64 -12.42 7.16 -6.90
C TYR A 64 -13.52 7.92 -7.63
N LYS A 65 -14.71 8.09 -7.04
CA LYS A 65 -15.83 8.77 -7.66
C LYS A 65 -15.58 10.26 -7.92
N ASN A 66 -14.92 10.95 -6.99
CA ASN A 66 -14.59 12.37 -7.13
C ASN A 66 -13.29 12.63 -7.92
N GLY A 67 -12.58 11.58 -8.34
CA GLY A 67 -11.35 11.69 -9.13
C GLY A 67 -10.06 11.98 -8.34
N ALA A 68 -10.14 12.12 -7.03
CA ALA A 68 -8.98 12.45 -6.19
C ALA A 68 -7.92 11.34 -6.22
N MET A 69 -8.35 10.06 -6.15
CA MET A 69 -7.45 8.92 -6.24
C MET A 69 -6.71 8.89 -7.57
N GLN A 70 -7.44 9.02 -8.69
CA GLN A 70 -6.82 9.02 -10.02
C GLN A 70 -5.89 10.20 -10.23
N ALA A 71 -6.20 11.37 -9.64
CA ALA A 71 -5.32 12.54 -9.71
C ALA A 71 -3.98 12.26 -9.03
N LEU A 72 -4.00 11.65 -7.84
CA LEU A 72 -2.80 11.29 -7.12
C LEU A 72 -2.02 10.16 -7.82
N GLN A 73 -2.71 9.17 -8.38
CA GLN A 73 -2.09 8.09 -9.17
C GLN A 73 -1.43 8.65 -10.46
N ARG A 74 -2.06 9.61 -11.15
CA ARG A 74 -1.44 10.31 -12.29
C ARG A 74 -0.18 11.07 -11.86
N TYR A 75 -0.25 11.75 -10.72
CA TYR A 75 0.92 12.43 -10.16
C TYR A 75 2.06 11.43 -9.89
N ALA A 76 1.76 10.30 -9.29
CA ALA A 76 2.72 9.24 -9.03
C ALA A 76 3.34 8.70 -10.34
N ALA A 77 2.52 8.38 -11.33
CA ALA A 77 2.98 7.89 -12.63
C ALA A 77 3.88 8.89 -13.36
N ALA A 78 3.54 10.19 -13.31
CA ALA A 78 4.34 11.26 -13.93
C ALA A 78 5.74 11.43 -13.29
N HIS A 79 5.95 10.91 -12.07
CA HIS A 79 7.20 11.01 -11.32
C HIS A 79 7.91 9.65 -11.13
N ASP A 80 7.57 8.64 -11.92
CA ASP A 80 8.14 7.28 -11.85
C ASP A 80 7.98 6.63 -10.46
N ILE A 81 6.89 6.94 -9.77
CA ILE A 81 6.51 6.34 -8.49
C ILE A 81 5.66 5.10 -8.78
N VAL A 82 6.02 3.98 -8.17
CA VAL A 82 5.26 2.72 -8.26
C VAL A 82 4.02 2.81 -7.39
N TRP A 83 2.86 2.42 -7.93
CA TRP A 83 1.60 2.38 -7.19
C TRP A 83 1.04 0.95 -7.19
N LEU A 84 0.96 0.34 -6.02
CA LEU A 84 0.44 -1.01 -5.82
C LEU A 84 -0.84 -0.92 -4.99
N SER A 85 -1.98 -1.23 -5.59
CA SER A 85 -3.24 -1.39 -4.85
C SER A 85 -3.35 -2.83 -4.35
N ILE A 86 -3.70 -3.02 -3.09
CA ILE A 86 -3.72 -4.33 -2.40
C ILE A 86 -5.13 -4.58 -1.87
N ASP A 87 -5.71 -5.71 -2.27
CA ASP A 87 -6.95 -6.24 -1.72
C ASP A 87 -6.65 -7.41 -0.79
N THR A 88 -7.06 -7.26 0.48
CA THR A 88 -6.86 -8.27 1.54
C THR A 88 -8.18 -8.99 1.88
N ALA A 89 -8.99 -9.30 0.89
CA ALA A 89 -10.20 -10.07 1.09
C ALA A 89 -10.01 -11.54 0.69
N ALA A 90 -10.29 -12.46 1.61
CA ALA A 90 -10.33 -13.89 1.30
C ALA A 90 -11.54 -14.22 0.40
N PRO A 91 -11.51 -15.34 -0.36
CA PRO A 91 -12.57 -15.69 -1.32
C PRO A 91 -13.99 -15.77 -0.76
N ASP A 92 -14.15 -16.02 0.54
CA ASP A 92 -15.41 -16.11 1.25
C ASP A 92 -15.82 -14.79 1.94
N LYS A 93 -15.02 -13.74 1.80
CA LYS A 93 -15.25 -12.45 2.46
C LYS A 93 -15.86 -11.41 1.54
N ALA A 94 -16.59 -10.50 2.16
CA ALA A 94 -17.13 -9.34 1.47
C ALA A 94 -16.01 -8.47 0.90
N GLY A 95 -16.16 -8.07 -0.37
CA GLY A 95 -15.14 -7.30 -1.07
C GLY A 95 -14.10 -8.12 -1.83
N TYR A 96 -14.11 -9.45 -1.72
CA TYR A 96 -13.24 -10.29 -2.55
C TYR A 96 -13.42 -10.01 -4.04
N LEU A 97 -12.31 -9.88 -4.73
CA LEU A 97 -12.26 -9.75 -6.18
C LEU A 97 -11.54 -10.95 -6.82
N SER A 98 -12.19 -11.56 -7.77
CA SER A 98 -11.48 -12.45 -8.72
C SER A 98 -10.52 -11.64 -9.59
N VAL A 99 -9.57 -12.32 -10.25
CA VAL A 99 -8.64 -11.65 -11.19
C VAL A 99 -9.39 -10.86 -12.26
N VAL A 100 -10.48 -11.41 -12.78
CA VAL A 100 -11.31 -10.76 -13.80
C VAL A 100 -11.98 -9.51 -13.22
N ALA A 101 -12.65 -9.65 -12.07
CA ALA A 101 -13.34 -8.54 -11.42
C ALA A 101 -12.37 -7.41 -11.00
N ALA A 102 -11.16 -7.75 -10.57
CA ALA A 102 -10.14 -6.75 -10.26
C ALA A 102 -9.70 -5.94 -11.49
N ARG A 103 -9.50 -6.60 -12.63
CA ARG A 103 -9.17 -5.93 -13.90
C ARG A 103 -10.30 -5.02 -14.37
N GLU A 104 -11.53 -5.52 -14.30
CA GLU A 104 -12.72 -4.73 -14.64
C GLU A 104 -12.84 -3.51 -13.75
N ARG A 105 -12.62 -3.68 -12.44
CA ARG A 105 -12.65 -2.55 -11.48
C ARG A 105 -11.58 -1.51 -11.80
N VAL A 106 -10.33 -1.91 -12.05
CA VAL A 106 -9.26 -0.98 -12.44
C VAL A 106 -9.66 -0.20 -13.68
N ALA A 107 -10.23 -0.87 -14.69
CA ALA A 107 -10.70 -0.21 -15.92
C ALA A 107 -11.88 0.73 -15.65
N GLN A 108 -12.91 0.29 -14.91
CA GLN A 108 -14.12 1.07 -14.61
C GLN A 108 -13.84 2.31 -13.78
N THR A 109 -12.92 2.20 -12.82
CA THR A 109 -12.54 3.34 -11.96
C THR A 109 -11.54 4.26 -12.62
N GLY A 110 -10.93 3.87 -13.74
CA GLY A 110 -9.85 4.62 -14.36
C GLY A 110 -8.59 4.68 -13.50
N ALA A 111 -8.39 3.68 -12.63
CA ALA A 111 -7.24 3.62 -11.74
C ALA A 111 -5.94 3.45 -12.54
N MET A 112 -4.92 4.26 -12.22
CA MET A 112 -3.60 4.23 -12.85
C MET A 112 -2.58 3.58 -11.92
N VAL A 113 -2.75 2.28 -11.68
CA VAL A 113 -1.90 1.48 -10.80
C VAL A 113 -0.82 0.75 -11.60
N THR A 114 0.35 0.57 -11.00
CA THR A 114 1.40 -0.30 -11.56
C THR A 114 0.95 -1.76 -11.52
N ALA A 115 0.31 -2.18 -10.42
CA ALA A 115 -0.31 -3.48 -10.27
C ALA A 115 -1.43 -3.44 -9.23
N PHE A 116 -2.43 -4.30 -9.40
CA PHE A 116 -3.44 -4.63 -8.39
C PHE A 116 -3.12 -6.01 -7.83
N LEU A 117 -2.84 -6.08 -6.53
CA LEU A 117 -2.32 -7.26 -5.85
C LEU A 117 -3.37 -7.90 -4.95
N PHE A 118 -3.23 -9.21 -4.76
CA PHE A 118 -4.09 -10.01 -3.87
C PHE A 118 -3.30 -10.49 -2.65
N ASP A 119 -3.88 -10.27 -1.47
CA ASP A 119 -3.36 -10.68 -0.15
C ASP A 119 -4.44 -11.46 0.63
N PRO A 120 -4.93 -12.61 0.10
CA PRO A 120 -6.11 -13.29 0.63
C PRO A 120 -5.89 -13.94 2.00
N ASP A 121 -4.67 -14.15 2.42
CA ASP A 121 -4.30 -14.65 3.76
C ASP A 121 -3.92 -13.51 4.73
N ALA A 122 -4.03 -12.27 4.28
CA ALA A 122 -3.71 -11.06 5.03
C ALA A 122 -2.25 -11.00 5.56
N SER A 123 -1.34 -11.75 4.96
CA SER A 123 0.06 -11.80 5.40
C SER A 123 0.76 -10.45 5.20
N ILE A 124 0.48 -9.77 4.09
CA ILE A 124 1.04 -8.45 3.80
C ILE A 124 0.39 -7.42 4.73
N ALA A 125 -0.94 -7.41 4.83
CA ALA A 125 -1.65 -6.48 5.70
C ALA A 125 -1.19 -6.57 7.15
N ARG A 126 -1.01 -7.78 7.68
CA ARG A 126 -0.48 -7.97 9.05
C ARG A 126 0.95 -7.46 9.20
N SER A 127 1.82 -7.69 8.22
CA SER A 127 3.21 -7.25 8.28
C SER A 127 3.37 -5.73 8.27
N TYR A 128 2.47 -5.02 7.58
CA TYR A 128 2.41 -3.55 7.56
C TYR A 128 1.54 -2.97 8.67
N GLY A 129 0.75 -3.77 9.37
CA GLY A 129 -0.21 -3.31 10.36
C GLY A 129 -1.37 -2.53 9.74
N ALA A 130 -1.70 -2.78 8.47
CA ALA A 130 -2.81 -2.15 7.78
C ALA A 130 -4.14 -2.59 8.40
N LYS A 131 -4.99 -1.66 8.81
CA LYS A 131 -6.23 -1.93 9.56
C LYS A 131 -7.49 -1.44 8.87
N THR A 132 -7.35 -0.51 7.93
CA THR A 132 -8.49 0.16 7.28
C THR A 132 -8.28 0.29 5.78
N THR A 133 -9.38 0.49 5.05
CA THR A 133 -9.39 0.88 3.64
C THR A 133 -10.20 2.17 3.44
N PRO A 134 -9.67 3.19 2.70
CA PRO A 134 -8.32 3.21 2.17
C PRO A 134 -7.28 3.50 3.27
N SER A 135 -6.10 2.92 3.17
CA SER A 135 -4.92 3.34 3.91
C SER A 135 -3.68 3.21 3.03
N PHE A 136 -2.66 3.99 3.36
CA PHE A 136 -1.49 4.13 2.49
C PHE A 136 -0.20 3.95 3.28
N PHE A 137 0.76 3.30 2.64
CA PHE A 137 2.13 3.19 3.10
C PHE A 137 3.05 3.59 1.95
N VAL A 138 4.05 4.40 2.24
CA VAL A 138 5.04 4.81 1.22
C VAL A 138 6.41 4.32 1.62
N VAL A 139 7.02 3.57 0.72
CA VAL A 139 8.39 3.08 0.85
C VAL A 139 9.30 4.00 0.05
N ASP A 140 10.37 4.49 0.66
CA ASP A 140 11.36 5.34 0.01
C ASP A 140 12.32 4.54 -0.91
N ARG A 141 13.20 5.26 -1.63
CA ARG A 141 14.19 4.64 -2.53
C ARG A 141 15.20 3.74 -1.82
N ASN A 142 15.33 3.86 -0.50
CA ASN A 142 16.22 3.03 0.33
C ASN A 142 15.50 1.81 0.92
N GLY A 143 14.24 1.57 0.55
CA GLY A 143 13.44 0.47 1.06
C GLY A 143 12.93 0.68 2.50
N LYS A 144 12.88 1.91 2.99
CA LYS A 144 12.36 2.24 4.32
C LYS A 144 10.94 2.78 4.24
N LEU A 145 10.12 2.48 5.24
CA LEU A 145 8.83 3.12 5.40
C LEU A 145 9.03 4.62 5.65
N ALA A 146 8.46 5.45 4.80
CA ALA A 146 8.57 6.90 4.88
C ALA A 146 7.26 7.58 5.28
N TYR A 147 6.13 6.92 5.05
CA TYR A 147 4.80 7.40 5.40
C TYR A 147 3.85 6.25 5.67
N GLU A 148 2.97 6.40 6.66
CA GLU A 148 1.77 5.58 6.85
C GLU A 148 0.57 6.45 7.20
N GLY A 149 -0.62 6.16 6.63
CA GLY A 149 -1.83 6.87 7.04
C GLY A 149 -2.86 7.11 5.96
N ALA A 150 -3.51 8.29 6.05
CA ALA A 150 -4.60 8.73 5.20
C ALA A 150 -4.12 9.30 3.86
N MET A 151 -5.02 9.39 2.88
CA MET A 151 -4.78 10.14 1.65
C MET A 151 -4.75 11.64 1.90
N ASP A 152 -5.74 12.12 2.64
CA ASP A 152 -6.02 13.51 3.00
C ASP A 152 -6.83 13.55 4.31
N ASP A 153 -7.21 14.72 4.78
CA ASP A 153 -8.08 14.91 5.95
C ASP A 153 -9.58 14.99 5.62
N GLN A 154 -9.94 14.81 4.36
CA GLN A 154 -11.33 14.86 3.89
C GLN A 154 -11.97 13.47 3.94
N VAL A 155 -12.98 13.29 4.78
CA VAL A 155 -13.67 11.99 4.94
C VAL A 155 -14.45 11.63 3.68
N PHE A 156 -15.23 12.56 3.13
CA PHE A 156 -16.10 12.34 1.98
C PHE A 156 -15.80 13.25 0.77
N GLY A 157 -14.80 14.10 0.85
CA GLY A 157 -14.32 14.88 -0.29
C GLY A 157 -15.18 16.07 -0.71
N ASP A 158 -16.07 16.54 0.18
CA ASP A 158 -17.06 17.57 -0.13
C ASP A 158 -16.66 18.96 0.36
N GLU A 159 -15.47 19.11 0.95
CA GLU A 159 -15.10 20.34 1.65
C GLU A 159 -13.92 21.02 1.01
N ASP A 160 -13.77 22.33 1.29
CA ASP A 160 -12.68 23.19 0.87
C ASP A 160 -11.32 22.51 1.08
N ALA A 161 -10.36 22.84 0.22
CA ALA A 161 -9.04 22.24 0.10
C ALA A 161 -8.44 21.78 1.44
N GLY A 162 -8.66 20.51 1.79
CA GLY A 162 -8.06 19.88 2.95
C GLY A 162 -6.57 19.60 2.76
N ARG A 163 -5.94 19.05 3.79
CA ARG A 163 -4.53 18.66 3.70
C ARG A 163 -4.37 17.43 2.83
N GLU A 164 -3.62 17.54 1.75
CA GLU A 164 -3.26 16.44 0.86
C GLU A 164 -2.03 15.69 1.41
N TYR A 165 -2.19 14.87 2.46
CA TYR A 165 -1.10 14.20 3.15
C TYR A 165 -0.22 13.37 2.22
N MET A 166 -0.83 12.52 1.40
CA MET A 166 -0.10 11.66 0.47
C MET A 166 0.67 12.46 -0.58
N LYS A 167 0.05 13.48 -1.18
CA LYS A 167 0.72 14.30 -2.18
C LYS A 167 1.88 15.08 -1.57
N SER A 168 1.71 15.60 -0.35
CA SER A 168 2.77 16.26 0.40
C SER A 168 3.92 15.29 0.67
N ALA A 169 3.64 14.08 1.18
CA ALA A 169 4.63 13.06 1.43
C ALA A 169 5.43 12.69 0.17
N LEU A 170 4.75 12.45 -0.95
CA LEU A 170 5.42 12.14 -2.22
C LEU A 170 6.28 13.30 -2.72
N THR A 171 5.80 14.55 -2.56
CA THR A 171 6.55 15.77 -2.95
C THR A 171 7.83 15.90 -2.12
N ASP A 172 7.77 15.65 -0.80
CA ASP A 172 8.94 15.69 0.06
C ASP A 172 9.98 14.63 -0.35
N LEU A 173 9.53 13.39 -0.59
CA LEU A 173 10.42 12.29 -1.01
C LEU A 173 11.06 12.54 -2.37
N LEU A 174 10.32 13.11 -3.32
CA LEU A 174 10.86 13.49 -4.63
C LEU A 174 11.95 14.57 -4.50
N ALA A 175 11.79 15.49 -3.56
CA ALA A 175 12.77 16.52 -3.25
C ALA A 175 13.92 16.06 -2.34
N GLY A 176 13.97 14.77 -1.97
CA GLY A 176 14.99 14.21 -1.08
C GLY A 176 14.85 14.66 0.38
N ARG A 177 13.69 15.17 0.77
CA ARG A 177 13.40 15.61 2.13
C ARG A 177 12.75 14.48 2.94
N ARG A 178 12.79 14.60 4.25
CA ARG A 178 11.94 13.79 5.14
C ARG A 178 10.49 14.25 4.98
N VAL A 179 9.57 13.29 5.06
CA VAL A 179 8.13 13.59 5.09
C VAL A 179 7.80 14.40 6.34
N ALA A 180 7.11 15.53 6.18
CA ALA A 180 6.79 16.45 7.28
C ALA A 180 5.79 15.83 8.26
N ASP A 181 4.71 15.20 7.75
CA ASP A 181 3.71 14.48 8.53
C ASP A 181 3.78 12.99 8.17
N PRO A 182 4.72 12.21 8.75
CA PRO A 182 5.01 10.86 8.29
C PRO A 182 3.99 9.79 8.76
N GLU A 183 3.19 10.12 9.76
CA GLU A 183 2.13 9.27 10.31
C GLU A 183 0.85 10.09 10.42
N THR A 184 -0.22 9.63 9.77
CA THR A 184 -1.55 10.26 9.86
C THR A 184 -2.61 9.19 10.12
N GLN A 185 -3.79 9.60 10.62
CA GLN A 185 -4.84 8.68 10.98
C GLN A 185 -5.73 8.38 9.77
N PRO A 186 -5.70 7.16 9.18
CA PRO A 186 -6.61 6.82 8.10
C PRO A 186 -8.03 6.65 8.61
N GLN A 187 -9.00 7.10 7.83
CA GLN A 187 -10.42 6.89 8.06
C GLN A 187 -10.95 5.94 7.00
N GLY A 188 -11.66 4.90 7.43
CA GLY A 188 -12.11 3.89 6.48
C GLY A 188 -12.79 2.68 7.12
N CYS A 189 -13.11 1.71 6.28
CA CYS A 189 -13.67 0.43 6.70
C CYS A 189 -12.56 -0.47 7.27
N ALA A 190 -12.86 -1.19 8.34
CA ALA A 190 -11.92 -2.17 8.88
C ALA A 190 -11.58 -3.27 7.85
N ILE A 191 -10.30 -3.67 7.83
CA ILE A 191 -9.89 -4.88 7.12
C ILE A 191 -10.22 -6.07 8.01
N GLU A 192 -11.01 -6.99 7.49
CA GLU A 192 -11.29 -8.28 8.16
C GLU A 192 -10.20 -9.28 7.75
N TYR A 193 -9.43 -9.72 8.75
CA TYR A 193 -8.36 -10.72 8.56
C TYR A 193 -8.88 -12.15 8.61
#